data_63048b03cca1125a4731432e180349c2
#
_entry.id   63048b03cca1125a4731432e180349c2
#
_cell.length_a   1.000
_cell.length_b   1.000
_cell.length_c   1.000
_cell.angle_alpha   90.00
_cell.angle_beta   90.00
_cell.angle_gamma   90.00
#
_symmetry.space_group_name_H-M   'P 1'
#
loop_
_entity.id
_entity.type
_entity.pdbx_description
1 polymer ?
#
loop_
_entity_poly.entity_id
_entity_poly.type
_entity_poly.pdbx_seq_one_letter_code
_entity_poly.pdbx_strand_id
1 'polypeptide(L)'
;MKKILIFLLLINISTAHGEIQNDKLKIEITKNLRCLICQGQSVYDSDSEFANSLKLVVEDKLNEGMDEEEIYMFLKEKYGNWILYDPELSKNTYILWILPLLLFLFGGAIIIRKLNLKKN
;
A
#
# COMPACT_ATOMS: atom_id res chain seq x y z
N MET A 1 43.96 24.21 -10.29
CA MET A 1 43.52 23.08 -11.11
C MET A 1 43.11 21.84 -10.29
N LYS A 2 43.95 21.33 -9.37
CA LYS A 2 43.58 20.16 -8.50
C LYS A 2 42.29 20.34 -7.69
N LYS A 3 42.00 21.53 -7.13
CA LYS A 3 40.81 21.82 -6.35
C LYS A 3 39.52 21.80 -7.19
N ILE A 4 39.60 22.24 -8.44
CA ILE A 4 38.48 22.23 -9.39
C ILE A 4 38.14 20.78 -9.79
N LEU A 5 39.15 19.96 -9.99
CA LEU A 5 38.99 18.55 -10.33
C LEU A 5 38.34 17.76 -9.21
N ILE A 6 38.70 18.02 -7.95
CA ILE A 6 38.07 17.41 -6.75
C ILE A 6 36.62 17.86 -6.63
N PHE A 7 36.32 19.13 -6.87
CA PHE A 7 34.96 19.67 -6.84
C PHE A 7 34.05 19.07 -7.91
N LEU A 8 34.55 18.90 -9.13
CA LEU A 8 33.88 18.20 -10.22
C LEU A 8 33.65 16.71 -9.91
N LEU A 9 34.58 16.06 -9.25
CA LEU A 9 34.45 14.66 -8.84
C LEU A 9 33.39 14.46 -7.74
N LEU A 10 33.30 15.40 -6.81
CA LEU A 10 32.27 15.37 -5.74
C LEU A 10 30.85 15.59 -6.28
N ILE A 11 30.67 16.41 -7.32
CA ILE A 11 29.38 16.63 -7.97
C ILE A 11 28.85 15.33 -8.63
N ASN A 12 29.72 14.55 -9.24
CA ASN A 12 29.35 13.29 -9.89
C ASN A 12 28.91 12.19 -8.89
N ILE A 13 29.39 12.23 -7.65
CA ILE A 13 29.00 11.24 -6.62
C ILE A 13 27.57 11.51 -6.10
N SER A 14 27.14 12.78 -6.08
CA SER A 14 25.78 13.15 -5.62
C SER A 14 24.66 12.67 -6.56
N THR A 15 24.89 12.58 -7.85
CA THR A 15 23.87 12.15 -8.82
C THR A 15 23.63 10.64 -8.83
N ALA A 16 24.66 9.84 -8.54
CA ALA A 16 24.54 8.38 -8.50
C ALA A 16 23.72 7.85 -7.31
N HIS A 17 23.59 8.60 -6.22
CA HIS A 17 22.81 8.19 -5.04
C HIS A 17 21.29 8.29 -5.23
N GLY A 18 20.82 9.19 -6.07
CA GLY A 18 19.39 9.40 -6.35
C GLY A 18 18.76 8.25 -7.13
N GLU A 19 19.42 7.69 -8.12
CA GLU A 19 18.88 6.60 -8.94
C GLU A 19 18.70 5.30 -8.16
N ILE A 20 19.67 4.93 -7.32
CA ILE A 20 19.58 3.70 -6.50
C ILE A 20 18.45 3.79 -5.46
N GLN A 21 18.21 4.97 -4.93
CA GLN A 21 17.13 5.21 -3.98
C GLN A 21 15.76 5.06 -4.66
N ASN A 22 15.58 5.63 -5.83
CA ASN A 22 14.34 5.57 -6.60
C ASN A 22 14.02 4.14 -7.06
N ASP A 23 15.03 3.36 -7.48
CA ASP A 23 14.83 1.97 -7.87
C ASP A 23 14.35 1.10 -6.71
N LYS A 24 14.92 1.26 -5.52
CA LYS A 24 14.46 0.55 -4.32
C LYS A 24 13.02 0.91 -3.97
N LEU A 25 12.70 2.19 -3.99
CA LEU A 25 11.37 2.70 -3.68
C LEU A 25 10.34 2.23 -4.71
N LYS A 26 10.69 2.22 -6.00
CA LYS A 26 9.87 1.67 -7.07
C LYS A 26 9.54 0.18 -6.83
N ILE A 27 10.53 -0.62 -6.44
CA ILE A 27 10.33 -2.04 -6.12
C ILE A 27 9.39 -2.20 -4.92
N GLU A 28 9.59 -1.42 -3.87
CA GLU A 28 8.76 -1.46 -2.66
C GLU A 28 7.31 -1.08 -2.96
N ILE A 29 7.09 0.04 -3.63
CA ILE A 29 5.76 0.49 -4.05
C ILE A 29 5.07 -0.55 -4.93
N THR A 30 5.75 -1.06 -5.97
CA THR A 30 5.14 -2.02 -6.90
C THR A 30 4.84 -3.37 -6.28
N LYS A 31 5.56 -3.80 -5.23
CA LYS A 31 5.24 -4.98 -4.42
C LYS A 31 3.97 -4.80 -3.59
N ASN A 32 3.73 -3.58 -3.09
CA ASN A 32 2.54 -3.24 -2.30
C ASN A 32 1.30 -2.96 -3.17
N LEU A 33 1.47 -2.83 -4.48
CA LEU A 33 0.37 -2.64 -5.41
C LEU A 33 -0.16 -3.98 -5.92
N ARG A 34 -1.49 -4.10 -5.89
CA ARG A 34 -2.21 -5.26 -6.41
C ARG A 34 -2.45 -5.10 -7.91
N CYS A 35 -2.09 -6.10 -8.71
CA CYS A 35 -2.49 -6.17 -10.09
C CYS A 35 -3.97 -6.60 -10.17
N LEU A 36 -4.86 -5.70 -10.56
CA LEU A 36 -6.31 -5.92 -10.53
C LEU A 36 -6.81 -6.98 -11.53
N ILE A 37 -6.03 -7.23 -12.59
CA ILE A 37 -6.36 -8.19 -13.66
C ILE A 37 -5.52 -9.47 -13.63
N CYS A 38 -4.59 -9.60 -12.66
CA CYS A 38 -3.60 -10.69 -12.60
C CYS A 38 -3.88 -11.70 -11.48
N GLN A 39 -5.12 -11.97 -11.15
CA GLN A 39 -5.52 -12.97 -10.13
C GLN A 39 -4.90 -12.74 -8.74
N GLY A 40 -4.68 -11.48 -8.35
CA GLY A 40 -4.18 -11.11 -7.03
C GLY A 40 -2.66 -11.08 -6.87
N GLN A 41 -1.90 -11.22 -7.95
CA GLN A 41 -0.45 -11.01 -7.95
C GLN A 41 -0.11 -9.54 -7.70
N SER A 42 1.12 -9.29 -7.19
CA SER A 42 1.64 -7.93 -7.10
C SER A 42 1.94 -7.36 -8.49
N VAL A 43 1.92 -6.04 -8.59
CA VAL A 43 2.37 -5.37 -9.83
C VAL A 43 3.82 -5.69 -10.13
N TYR A 44 4.65 -5.87 -9.09
CA TYR A 44 6.06 -6.23 -9.24
C TYR A 44 6.24 -7.59 -9.92
N ASP A 45 5.49 -8.62 -9.48
CA ASP A 45 5.63 -10.00 -9.95
C ASP A 45 4.88 -10.28 -11.25
N SER A 46 4.05 -9.35 -11.71
CA SER A 46 3.25 -9.50 -12.92
C SER A 46 3.92 -8.87 -14.14
N ASP A 47 3.85 -9.59 -15.26
CA ASP A 47 4.30 -9.11 -16.58
C ASP A 47 3.14 -8.70 -17.50
N SER A 48 1.94 -8.55 -16.95
CA SER A 48 0.80 -8.08 -17.73
C SER A 48 1.02 -6.64 -18.24
N GLU A 49 0.37 -6.29 -19.35
CA GLU A 49 0.43 -4.94 -19.91
C GLU A 49 -0.01 -3.88 -18.88
N PHE A 50 -1.04 -4.20 -18.10
CA PHE A 50 -1.50 -3.33 -17.01
C PHE A 50 -0.45 -3.14 -15.92
N ALA A 51 0.21 -4.23 -15.47
CA ALA A 51 1.26 -4.14 -14.45
C ALA A 51 2.46 -3.34 -14.94
N ASN A 52 2.86 -3.56 -16.21
CA ASN A 52 3.97 -2.80 -16.82
C ASN A 52 3.62 -1.30 -16.96
N SER A 53 2.40 -0.97 -17.31
CA SER A 53 1.93 0.42 -17.35
C SER A 53 1.97 1.07 -15.95
N LEU A 54 1.57 0.36 -14.90
CA LEU A 54 1.67 0.85 -13.52
C LEU A 54 3.11 1.03 -13.05
N LYS A 55 4.01 0.12 -13.41
CA LYS A 55 5.46 0.25 -13.11
C LYS A 55 6.02 1.54 -13.71
N LEU A 56 5.63 1.87 -14.94
CA LEU A 56 6.04 3.12 -15.61
C LEU A 56 5.43 4.36 -14.92
N VAL A 57 4.16 4.31 -14.54
CA VAL A 57 3.53 5.42 -13.82
C VAL A 57 4.21 5.69 -12.47
N VAL A 58 4.55 4.64 -11.71
CA VAL A 58 5.28 4.78 -10.45
C VAL A 58 6.65 5.40 -10.67
N GLU A 59 7.38 4.94 -11.69
CA GLU A 59 8.69 5.50 -12.05
C GLU A 59 8.60 6.97 -12.42
N ASP A 60 7.62 7.34 -13.23
CA ASP A 60 7.39 8.71 -13.65
C ASP A 60 7.10 9.63 -12.44
N LYS A 61 6.26 9.18 -11.52
CA LYS A 61 5.93 9.94 -10.30
C LYS A 61 7.12 10.06 -9.34
N LEU A 62 7.94 9.03 -9.21
CA LEU A 62 9.20 9.10 -8.46
C LEU A 62 10.18 10.10 -9.07
N ASN A 63 10.27 10.15 -10.40
CA ASN A 63 11.11 11.12 -11.12
C ASN A 63 10.58 12.56 -11.00
N GLU A 64 9.27 12.75 -10.81
CA GLU A 64 8.66 14.05 -10.48
C GLU A 64 8.98 14.49 -9.04
N GLY A 65 9.56 13.61 -8.21
CA GLY A 65 9.92 13.89 -6.82
C GLY A 65 8.81 13.63 -5.81
N MET A 66 7.76 12.91 -6.20
CA MET A 66 6.70 12.47 -5.27
C MET A 66 7.24 11.41 -4.31
N ASP A 67 6.80 11.48 -3.05
CA ASP A 67 7.10 10.45 -2.07
C ASP A 67 6.15 9.24 -2.19
N GLU A 68 6.44 8.17 -1.43
CA GLU A 68 5.68 6.93 -1.45
C GLU A 68 4.20 7.15 -1.11
N GLU A 69 3.92 7.97 -0.10
CA GLU A 69 2.56 8.21 0.38
C GLU A 69 1.73 9.01 -0.64
N GLU A 70 2.35 10.00 -1.29
CA GLU A 70 1.75 10.78 -2.38
C GLU A 70 1.41 9.90 -3.58
N ILE A 71 2.30 8.95 -3.93
CA ILE A 71 2.07 8.01 -5.02
C ILE A 71 0.91 7.06 -4.68
N TYR A 72 0.83 6.55 -3.45
CA TYR A 72 -0.31 5.72 -3.03
C TYR A 72 -1.62 6.50 -3.05
N MET A 73 -1.64 7.74 -2.61
CA MET A 73 -2.84 8.60 -2.70
C MET A 73 -3.28 8.81 -4.15
N PHE A 74 -2.35 9.13 -5.04
CA PHE A 74 -2.61 9.30 -6.47
C PHE A 74 -3.20 8.01 -7.10
N LEU A 75 -2.62 6.86 -6.79
CA LEU A 75 -3.09 5.58 -7.31
C LEU A 75 -4.45 5.18 -6.73
N LYS A 76 -4.71 5.45 -5.45
CA LYS A 76 -6.03 5.25 -4.83
C LYS A 76 -7.12 6.11 -5.47
N GLU A 77 -6.82 7.37 -5.74
CA GLU A 77 -7.76 8.27 -6.41
C GLU A 77 -8.12 7.78 -7.81
N LYS A 78 -7.13 7.26 -8.55
CA LYS A 78 -7.30 6.85 -9.94
C LYS A 78 -7.91 5.46 -10.11
N TYR A 79 -7.54 4.50 -9.25
CA TYR A 79 -7.89 3.08 -9.37
C TYR A 79 -8.74 2.55 -8.21
N GLY A 80 -8.93 3.35 -7.16
CA GLY A 80 -9.66 2.97 -5.95
C GLY A 80 -8.78 2.30 -4.89
N ASN A 81 -9.36 2.13 -3.70
CA ASN A 81 -8.64 1.55 -2.53
C ASN A 81 -8.21 0.09 -2.72
N TRP A 82 -8.78 -0.60 -3.73
CA TRP A 82 -8.49 -2.01 -4.03
C TRP A 82 -7.11 -2.25 -4.62
N ILE A 83 -6.43 -1.16 -5.05
CA ILE A 83 -5.10 -1.26 -5.66
C ILE A 83 -4.01 -1.59 -4.63
N LEU A 84 -4.24 -1.35 -3.34
CA LEU A 84 -3.31 -1.68 -2.27
C LEU A 84 -3.65 -3.02 -1.63
N TYR A 85 -2.61 -3.77 -1.21
CA TYR A 85 -2.79 -4.98 -0.41
C TYR A 85 -3.22 -4.69 1.02
N ASP A 86 -2.77 -3.57 1.58
CA ASP A 86 -3.13 -3.13 2.93
C ASP A 86 -4.23 -2.07 2.85
N PRO A 87 -5.52 -2.46 2.93
CA PRO A 87 -6.61 -1.51 2.92
C PRO A 87 -6.61 -0.73 4.24
N GLU A 88 -6.59 0.58 4.16
CA GLU A 88 -6.79 1.42 5.34
C GLU A 88 -8.09 1.02 6.05
N LEU A 89 -8.03 0.88 7.36
CA LEU A 89 -9.18 0.67 8.22
C LEU A 89 -10.11 1.88 8.13
N SER A 90 -10.99 1.88 7.15
CA SER A 90 -11.99 2.93 6.98
C SER A 90 -13.06 2.81 8.07
N LYS A 91 -13.70 3.93 8.40
CA LYS A 91 -14.81 3.95 9.39
C LYS A 91 -15.91 2.92 9.10
N ASN A 92 -16.11 2.57 7.84
CA ASN A 92 -17.10 1.58 7.43
C ASN A 92 -16.68 0.13 7.74
N THR A 93 -15.37 -0.13 7.84
CA THR A 93 -14.82 -1.46 8.13
C THR A 93 -15.00 -1.81 9.61
N TYR A 94 -15.04 -0.83 10.52
CA TYR A 94 -15.31 -1.07 11.94
C TYR A 94 -16.68 -1.71 12.18
N ILE A 95 -17.70 -1.38 11.40
CA ILE A 95 -19.04 -1.95 11.52
C ILE A 95 -19.01 -3.46 11.26
N LEU A 96 -18.22 -3.92 10.28
CA LEU A 96 -18.08 -5.35 9.99
C LEU A 96 -17.45 -6.14 11.15
N TRP A 97 -16.57 -5.53 11.92
CA TRP A 97 -15.92 -6.17 13.06
C TRP A 97 -16.75 -6.09 14.35
N ILE A 98 -17.44 -4.97 14.56
CA ILE A 98 -18.27 -4.73 15.76
C ILE A 98 -19.56 -5.55 15.70
N LEU A 99 -20.18 -5.71 14.51
CA LEU A 99 -21.44 -6.41 14.34
C LEU A 99 -21.42 -7.86 14.87
N PRO A 100 -20.47 -8.74 14.48
CA PRO A 100 -20.41 -10.11 14.99
C PRO A 100 -20.14 -10.17 16.49
N LEU A 101 -19.36 -9.22 17.01
CA LEU A 101 -19.03 -9.15 18.42
C LEU A 101 -20.26 -8.77 19.26
N LEU A 102 -21.07 -7.82 18.79
CA LEU A 102 -22.37 -7.48 19.42
C LEU A 102 -23.35 -8.65 19.36
N LEU A 103 -23.47 -9.33 18.22
CA LEU A 103 -24.33 -10.51 18.11
C LEU A 103 -23.92 -11.62 19.08
N PHE A 104 -22.63 -11.84 19.25
CA PHE A 104 -22.10 -12.82 20.19
C PHE A 104 -22.42 -12.45 21.65
N LEU A 105 -22.27 -11.17 22.02
CA LEU A 105 -22.59 -10.68 23.37
C LEU A 105 -24.08 -10.76 23.67
N PHE A 106 -24.94 -10.32 22.73
CA PHE A 106 -26.39 -10.41 22.91
C PHE A 106 -26.88 -11.86 22.95
N GLY A 107 -26.39 -12.71 22.03
CA GLY A 107 -26.72 -14.14 22.02
C GLY A 107 -26.29 -14.84 23.29
N GLY A 108 -25.08 -14.59 23.76
CA GLY A 108 -24.56 -15.12 25.02
C GLY A 108 -25.38 -14.66 26.23
N ALA A 109 -25.75 -13.38 26.31
CA ALA A 109 -26.57 -12.84 27.39
C ALA A 109 -27.96 -13.49 27.44
N ILE A 110 -28.60 -13.71 26.28
CA ILE A 110 -29.90 -14.37 26.19
C ILE A 110 -29.81 -15.82 26.68
N ILE A 111 -28.78 -16.56 26.28
CA ILE A 111 -28.57 -17.95 26.68
C ILE A 111 -28.37 -18.05 28.19
N ILE A 112 -27.49 -17.23 28.76
CA ILE A 112 -27.19 -17.20 30.20
C ILE A 112 -28.46 -16.86 30.99
N ARG A 113 -29.24 -15.87 30.53
CA ARG A 113 -30.49 -15.48 31.18
C ARG A 113 -31.52 -16.62 31.16
N LYS A 114 -31.62 -17.35 30.04
CA LYS A 114 -32.55 -18.49 29.90
C LYS A 114 -32.13 -19.68 30.75
N LEU A 115 -30.84 -19.94 30.89
CA LEU A 115 -30.29 -21.00 31.75
C LEU A 115 -30.53 -20.68 33.25
N ASN A 116 -30.36 -19.43 33.67
CA ASN A 116 -30.60 -19.01 35.05
C ASN A 116 -32.09 -19.06 35.43
N LEU A 117 -32.98 -18.74 34.49
CA LEU A 117 -34.44 -18.85 34.72
C LEU A 117 -34.92 -20.32 34.83
N LYS A 118 -34.21 -21.28 34.24
CA LYS A 118 -34.54 -22.70 34.32
C LYS A 118 -34.00 -23.37 35.60
N LYS A 119 -33.08 -22.71 36.31
CA LYS A 119 -32.48 -23.24 37.55
C LYS A 119 -33.19 -22.80 38.80
N ASN A 120 -34.10 -21.82 38.72
CA ASN A 120 -35.04 -21.39 39.79
C ASN A 120 -36.42 -21.94 39.52
#